data_e75a8b14e95c8dc47ae8b293c405a53d
#
_entry.id   e75a8b14e95c8dc47ae8b293c405a53d
#
_cell.length_a   1.000
_cell.length_b   1.000
_cell.length_c   1.000
_cell.angle_alpha   90.00
_cell.angle_beta   90.00
_cell.angle_gamma   90.00
#
_symmetry.space_group_name_H-M   'P 1'
#
loop_
_entity.id
_entity.type
_entity.pdbx_description
1 polymer ?
#
loop_
_entity_poly.entity_id
_entity_poly.type
_entity_poly.pdbx_seq_one_letter_code
_entity_poly.pdbx_strand_id
1 'polypeptide(L)'
;HQAIQKLAPGFKITAWAPDSIAEAIEAYPIRQMIGVQFHPEIFTAAGDTTMHKLFKFLVNKADTFHLAKKIHSRILSIDTHTDTPLWFKNGYSVGLRKDNMVSIQKMEEGKLDAQFLAAFIWQGKRDDASSQKAVESTTRLIQSIYDEVEQYKDFCGIALTEKDLVRLKNEGKKAFFIGIENGYAIGKDLKNIKKYKQMGVNYITLCHSY
;
A
#
# COMPACT_ATOMS: atom_id res chain seq x y z
N HIS A 1 -12.56 -32.60 25.61
CA HIS A 1 -11.92 -31.35 25.26
C HIS A 1 -10.73 -31.60 24.36
N GLN A 2 -10.49 -30.68 23.39
CA GLN A 2 -9.33 -30.73 22.53
C GLN A 2 -8.40 -29.59 22.96
N ALA A 3 -7.09 -29.79 22.82
CA ALA A 3 -6.08 -28.80 23.16
C ALA A 3 -5.19 -28.49 21.91
N ILE A 4 -4.58 -27.35 21.90
CA ILE A 4 -3.62 -26.97 20.84
C ILE A 4 -2.36 -27.82 21.03
N GLN A 5 -2.14 -28.79 20.14
CA GLN A 5 -0.95 -29.62 20.14
C GLN A 5 0.23 -28.90 19.49
N LYS A 6 -0.03 -28.17 18.41
CA LYS A 6 0.99 -27.42 17.65
C LYS A 6 0.43 -26.06 17.28
N LEU A 7 1.14 -25.02 17.73
CA LEU A 7 0.78 -23.64 17.42
C LEU A 7 1.02 -23.32 15.94
N ALA A 8 0.04 -22.67 15.30
CA ALA A 8 0.20 -22.22 13.93
C ALA A 8 1.26 -21.10 13.84
N PRO A 9 2.02 -21.01 12.70
CA PRO A 9 2.95 -19.91 12.48
C PRO A 9 2.26 -18.54 12.58
N GLY A 10 2.93 -17.58 13.23
CA GLY A 10 2.40 -16.23 13.42
C GLY A 10 1.45 -16.08 14.61
N PHE A 11 1.30 -17.10 15.45
CA PHE A 11 0.60 -17.01 16.72
C PHE A 11 1.52 -17.22 17.91
N LYS A 12 1.15 -16.68 19.07
CA LYS A 12 1.76 -16.94 20.36
C LYS A 12 0.68 -17.36 21.36
N ILE A 13 1.03 -18.19 22.31
CA ILE A 13 0.13 -18.53 23.43
C ILE A 13 0.18 -17.38 24.43
N THR A 14 -0.98 -16.91 24.87
CA THR A 14 -1.12 -15.76 25.77
C THR A 14 -1.80 -16.10 27.09
N ALA A 15 -2.40 -17.28 27.20
CA ALA A 15 -2.89 -17.81 28.47
C ALA A 15 -2.71 -19.34 28.55
N TRP A 16 -2.45 -19.80 29.75
CA TRP A 16 -2.29 -21.20 30.13
C TRP A 16 -3.18 -21.54 31.30
N ALA A 17 -3.78 -22.72 31.27
CA ALA A 17 -4.39 -23.29 32.44
C ALA A 17 -3.35 -23.87 33.42
N PRO A 18 -3.67 -24.10 34.70
CA PRO A 18 -2.73 -24.65 35.65
C PRO A 18 -2.15 -26.03 35.29
N ASP A 19 -2.84 -26.79 34.46
CA ASP A 19 -2.41 -28.07 33.90
C ASP A 19 -1.57 -27.97 32.64
N SER A 20 -1.10 -26.77 32.30
CA SER A 20 -0.26 -26.45 31.12
C SER A 20 -0.98 -26.62 29.77
N ILE A 21 -2.30 -26.58 29.74
CA ILE A 21 -3.06 -26.50 28.50
C ILE A 21 -3.14 -25.04 28.03
N ALA A 22 -2.92 -24.82 26.73
CA ALA A 22 -3.02 -23.50 26.12
C ALA A 22 -4.50 -23.06 26.03
N GLU A 23 -4.87 -22.00 26.74
CA GLU A 23 -6.22 -21.48 26.85
C GLU A 23 -6.49 -20.24 26.01
N ALA A 24 -5.45 -19.52 25.57
CA ALA A 24 -5.59 -18.43 24.62
C ALA A 24 -4.37 -18.30 23.72
N ILE A 25 -4.62 -17.87 22.49
CA ILE A 25 -3.61 -17.55 21.49
C ILE A 25 -3.89 -16.19 20.85
N GLU A 26 -2.85 -15.50 20.45
CA GLU A 26 -2.92 -14.24 19.73
C GLU A 26 -2.03 -14.25 18.51
N ALA A 27 -2.48 -13.62 17.42
CA ALA A 27 -1.64 -13.36 16.25
C ALA A 27 -0.60 -12.28 16.56
N TYR A 28 0.65 -12.49 16.13
CA TYR A 28 1.77 -11.57 16.37
C TYR A 28 2.58 -11.39 15.07
N PRO A 29 3.06 -10.16 14.77
CA PRO A 29 2.83 -8.90 15.49
C PRO A 29 1.64 -8.06 14.96
N ILE A 30 1.05 -8.38 13.80
CA ILE A 30 0.25 -7.41 13.04
C ILE A 30 -1.25 -7.72 12.98
N ARG A 31 -1.67 -8.95 13.22
CA ARG A 31 -3.08 -9.34 13.10
C ARG A 31 -3.76 -9.38 14.46
N GLN A 32 -4.83 -8.58 14.61
CA GLN A 32 -5.64 -8.58 15.84
C GLN A 32 -6.61 -9.77 15.81
N MET A 33 -6.08 -10.97 15.99
CA MET A 33 -6.86 -12.19 16.17
C MET A 33 -6.55 -12.76 17.54
N ILE A 34 -7.60 -13.02 18.30
CA ILE A 34 -7.54 -13.66 19.61
C ILE A 34 -8.40 -14.91 19.52
N GLY A 35 -7.81 -16.06 19.85
CA GLY A 35 -8.53 -17.31 20.02
C GLY A 35 -8.53 -17.73 21.49
N VAL A 36 -9.66 -18.14 22.02
CA VAL A 36 -9.78 -18.67 23.38
C VAL A 36 -10.35 -20.09 23.35
N GLN A 37 -9.82 -20.97 24.19
CA GLN A 37 -10.25 -22.36 24.30
C GLN A 37 -11.47 -22.51 25.23
N PHE A 38 -11.53 -21.67 26.26
CA PHE A 38 -12.66 -21.59 27.17
C PHE A 38 -13.84 -20.83 26.54
N HIS A 39 -15.03 -20.94 27.15
CA HIS A 39 -16.27 -20.33 26.70
C HIS A 39 -16.59 -19.05 27.48
N PRO A 40 -16.05 -17.85 27.10
CA PRO A 40 -16.30 -16.62 27.84
C PRO A 40 -17.76 -16.17 27.83
N GLU A 41 -18.55 -16.60 26.83
CA GLU A 41 -19.97 -16.31 26.72
C GLU A 41 -20.79 -16.99 27.82
N ILE A 42 -20.39 -18.18 28.27
CA ILE A 42 -21.08 -18.89 29.34
C ILE A 42 -20.95 -18.13 30.66
N PHE A 43 -19.75 -17.65 30.99
CA PHE A 43 -19.52 -16.84 32.19
C PHE A 43 -20.35 -15.56 32.18
N THR A 44 -20.40 -14.91 31.03
CA THR A 44 -21.17 -13.68 30.82
C THR A 44 -22.67 -13.94 30.97
N ALA A 45 -23.20 -15.03 30.41
CA ALA A 45 -24.62 -15.44 30.53
C ALA A 45 -24.99 -15.78 31.98
N ALA A 46 -24.02 -16.25 32.78
CA ALA A 46 -24.20 -16.51 34.22
C ALA A 46 -24.08 -15.25 35.10
N GLY A 47 -23.89 -14.06 34.50
CA GLY A 47 -23.76 -12.80 35.21
C GLY A 47 -22.34 -12.47 35.66
N ASP A 48 -21.33 -13.26 35.28
CA ASP A 48 -19.92 -12.95 35.56
C ASP A 48 -19.42 -11.91 34.57
N THR A 49 -18.97 -10.78 35.08
CA THR A 49 -18.48 -9.66 34.27
C THR A 49 -16.98 -9.74 33.95
N THR A 50 -16.28 -10.74 34.48
CA THR A 50 -14.81 -10.86 34.33
C THR A 50 -14.41 -10.88 32.86
N MET A 51 -15.16 -11.56 31.99
CA MET A 51 -14.89 -11.70 30.56
C MET A 51 -15.46 -10.57 29.70
N HIS A 52 -16.22 -9.63 30.26
CA HIS A 52 -16.77 -8.49 29.53
C HIS A 52 -15.70 -7.66 28.83
N LYS A 53 -14.49 -7.58 29.41
CA LYS A 53 -13.36 -6.86 28.82
C LYS A 53 -12.97 -7.40 27.44
N LEU A 54 -13.04 -8.73 27.24
CA LEU A 54 -12.73 -9.37 25.97
C LEU A 54 -13.77 -8.98 24.90
N PHE A 55 -15.06 -9.06 25.23
CA PHE A 55 -16.12 -8.65 24.31
C PHE A 55 -16.08 -7.13 24.03
N LYS A 56 -15.86 -6.31 25.04
CA LYS A 56 -15.72 -4.85 24.89
C LYS A 56 -14.52 -4.50 24.00
N PHE A 57 -13.42 -5.20 24.14
CA PHE A 57 -12.26 -5.03 23.25
C PHE A 57 -12.65 -5.31 21.80
N LEU A 58 -13.32 -6.43 21.51
CA LEU A 58 -13.77 -6.79 20.16
C LEU A 58 -14.72 -5.73 19.57
N VAL A 59 -15.74 -5.32 20.34
CA VAL A 59 -16.70 -4.30 19.91
C VAL A 59 -15.99 -2.97 19.60
N ASN A 60 -15.14 -2.49 20.51
CA ASN A 60 -14.40 -1.25 20.30
C ASN A 60 -13.50 -1.31 19.06
N LYS A 61 -12.89 -2.46 18.75
CA LYS A 61 -12.08 -2.64 17.54
C LYS A 61 -12.95 -2.66 16.29
N ALA A 62 -14.11 -3.29 16.33
CA ALA A 62 -15.07 -3.29 15.24
C ALA A 62 -15.60 -1.88 14.95
N ASP A 63 -15.94 -1.11 15.98
CA ASP A 63 -16.39 0.28 15.85
C ASP A 63 -15.29 1.18 15.25
N THR A 64 -14.06 1.04 15.73
CA THR A 64 -12.90 1.79 15.19
C THR A 64 -12.70 1.48 13.71
N PHE A 65 -12.76 0.20 13.32
CA PHE A 65 -12.63 -0.22 11.93
C PHE A 65 -13.78 0.30 11.05
N HIS A 66 -15.01 0.25 11.56
CA HIS A 66 -16.18 0.79 10.88
C HIS A 66 -16.05 2.30 10.66
N LEU A 67 -15.63 3.05 11.69
CA LEU A 67 -15.40 4.49 11.60
C LEU A 67 -14.31 4.81 10.58
N ALA A 68 -13.19 4.10 10.60
CA ALA A 68 -12.11 4.27 9.62
C ALA A 68 -12.61 4.06 8.19
N LYS A 69 -13.36 2.98 7.93
CA LYS A 69 -13.97 2.73 6.61
C LYS A 69 -14.90 3.86 6.19
N LYS A 70 -15.73 4.36 7.10
CA LYS A 70 -16.66 5.48 6.84
C LYS A 70 -15.92 6.77 6.51
N ILE A 71 -14.79 7.05 7.18
CA ILE A 71 -13.94 8.22 6.86
C ILE A 71 -13.34 8.05 5.47
N HIS A 72 -12.67 6.92 5.20
CA HIS A 72 -12.03 6.66 3.90
C HIS A 72 -13.01 6.68 2.72
N SER A 73 -14.29 6.31 2.92
CA SER A 73 -15.29 6.42 1.86
C SER A 73 -15.64 7.86 1.46
N ARG A 74 -15.35 8.84 2.33
CA ARG A 74 -15.71 10.26 2.14
C ARG A 74 -14.54 11.14 1.73
N ILE A 75 -13.31 10.71 1.94
CA ILE A 75 -12.10 11.45 1.60
C ILE A 75 -11.45 10.87 0.35
N LEU A 76 -10.56 11.64 -0.27
CA LEU A 76 -9.59 11.15 -1.24
C LEU A 76 -8.26 10.98 -0.52
N SER A 77 -7.72 9.76 -0.52
CA SER A 77 -6.44 9.45 0.09
C SER A 77 -5.38 9.25 -0.98
N ILE A 78 -4.26 9.97 -0.84
CA ILE A 78 -3.18 9.97 -1.84
C ILE A 78 -1.86 9.78 -1.10
N ASP A 79 -1.06 8.82 -1.55
CA ASP A 79 0.36 8.74 -1.22
C ASP A 79 1.15 9.35 -2.38
N THR A 80 2.05 10.27 -2.06
CA THR A 80 2.71 11.12 -3.05
C THR A 80 4.00 10.54 -3.62
N HIS A 81 4.45 9.37 -3.17
CA HIS A 81 5.70 8.79 -3.66
C HIS A 81 5.85 7.28 -3.43
N THR A 82 6.29 6.57 -4.46
CA THR A 82 6.88 5.23 -4.36
C THR A 82 7.83 4.96 -5.52
N ASP A 83 8.95 4.29 -5.23
CA ASP A 83 9.95 3.86 -6.21
C ASP A 83 9.65 2.49 -6.84
N THR A 84 8.45 1.98 -6.65
CA THR A 84 8.03 0.69 -7.23
C THR A 84 8.40 0.54 -8.72
N PRO A 85 8.31 1.58 -9.59
CA PRO A 85 8.67 1.46 -11.00
C PRO A 85 10.12 1.05 -11.27
N LEU A 86 11.06 1.35 -10.40
CA LEU A 86 12.46 0.93 -10.55
C LEU A 86 12.62 -0.59 -10.63
N TRP A 87 11.68 -1.31 -10.02
CA TRP A 87 11.75 -2.74 -9.79
C TRP A 87 10.90 -3.55 -10.77
N PHE A 88 10.16 -2.89 -11.70
CA PHE A 88 9.35 -3.60 -12.70
C PHE A 88 10.16 -4.62 -13.51
N LYS A 89 11.36 -4.24 -13.95
CA LYS A 89 12.30 -5.14 -14.63
C LYS A 89 12.77 -6.34 -13.79
N ASN A 90 12.61 -6.28 -12.47
CA ASN A 90 12.95 -7.33 -11.53
C ASN A 90 11.72 -8.19 -11.16
N GLY A 91 10.62 -8.05 -11.90
CA GLY A 91 9.38 -8.80 -11.71
C GLY A 91 8.49 -8.29 -10.58
N TYR A 92 8.73 -7.04 -10.11
CA TYR A 92 7.76 -6.33 -9.28
C TYR A 92 6.63 -5.80 -10.17
N SER A 93 5.45 -5.66 -9.60
CA SER A 93 4.25 -5.25 -10.32
C SER A 93 3.28 -4.56 -9.37
N VAL A 94 2.54 -3.57 -9.85
CA VAL A 94 1.45 -2.98 -9.06
C VAL A 94 0.27 -3.94 -8.90
N GLY A 95 0.13 -4.92 -9.78
CA GLY A 95 -0.92 -5.94 -9.74
C GLY A 95 -0.61 -7.14 -8.85
N LEU A 96 0.65 -7.36 -8.46
CA LEU A 96 1.08 -8.52 -7.69
C LEU A 96 1.43 -8.14 -6.26
N ARG A 97 0.86 -8.90 -5.30
CA ARG A 97 1.24 -8.78 -3.89
C ARG A 97 2.55 -9.54 -3.65
N LYS A 98 3.66 -8.86 -3.85
CA LYS A 98 5.00 -9.31 -3.48
C LYS A 98 5.54 -8.47 -2.31
N ASP A 99 6.82 -8.57 -2.04
CA ASP A 99 7.51 -7.77 -1.01
C ASP A 99 7.75 -6.30 -1.42
N ASN A 100 7.02 -5.83 -2.45
CA ASN A 100 6.99 -4.42 -2.83
C ASN A 100 6.17 -3.57 -1.84
N MET A 101 6.48 -2.29 -1.76
CA MET A 101 5.80 -1.35 -0.86
C MET A 101 4.34 -1.14 -1.25
N VAL A 102 4.04 -1.07 -2.55
CA VAL A 102 2.72 -0.74 -3.09
C VAL A 102 2.26 -1.81 -4.08
N SER A 103 1.01 -2.22 -3.95
CA SER A 103 0.26 -2.98 -4.96
C SER A 103 -1.22 -2.63 -4.86
N ILE A 104 -2.00 -2.92 -5.90
CA ILE A 104 -3.45 -2.69 -5.93
C ILE A 104 -4.12 -3.35 -4.71
N GLN A 105 -3.72 -4.58 -4.35
CA GLN A 105 -4.27 -5.28 -3.19
C GLN A 105 -3.93 -4.57 -1.86
N LYS A 106 -2.69 -4.10 -1.69
CA LYS A 106 -2.28 -3.35 -0.50
C LYS A 106 -2.99 -2.01 -0.41
N MET A 107 -3.17 -1.31 -1.55
CA MET A 107 -3.95 -0.08 -1.62
C MET A 107 -5.42 -0.34 -1.23
N GLU A 108 -6.01 -1.46 -1.69
CA GLU A 108 -7.38 -1.81 -1.30
C GLU A 108 -7.50 -2.14 0.19
N GLU A 109 -6.56 -2.90 0.74
CA GLU A 109 -6.52 -3.22 2.17
C GLU A 109 -6.35 -1.97 3.04
N GLY A 110 -5.43 -1.07 2.65
CA GLY A 110 -5.14 0.20 3.32
C GLY A 110 -6.15 1.32 3.02
N LYS A 111 -7.11 1.07 2.12
CA LYS A 111 -8.09 2.07 1.65
C LYS A 111 -7.42 3.30 1.05
N LEU A 112 -6.27 3.12 0.39
CA LEU A 112 -5.61 4.16 -0.38
C LEU A 112 -6.27 4.28 -1.75
N ASP A 113 -6.65 5.49 -2.15
CA ASP A 113 -7.31 5.74 -3.44
C ASP A 113 -6.31 5.98 -4.56
N ALA A 114 -5.23 6.69 -4.27
CA ALA A 114 -4.23 7.06 -5.27
C ALA A 114 -2.79 6.95 -4.76
N GLN A 115 -1.88 6.67 -5.70
CA GLN A 115 -0.45 6.58 -5.48
C GLN A 115 0.31 7.29 -6.59
N PHE A 116 1.34 8.06 -6.24
CA PHE A 116 2.33 8.53 -7.22
C PHE A 116 3.41 7.47 -7.44
N LEU A 117 3.59 7.09 -8.70
CA LEU A 117 4.66 6.22 -9.17
C LEU A 117 5.83 7.09 -9.64
N ALA A 118 6.97 6.99 -8.98
CA ALA A 118 8.14 7.82 -9.27
C ALA A 118 9.00 7.19 -10.37
N ALA A 119 9.22 7.93 -11.45
CA ALA A 119 10.26 7.67 -12.42
C ALA A 119 11.59 8.24 -11.87
N PHE A 120 12.27 7.44 -11.04
CA PHE A 120 13.54 7.84 -10.42
C PHE A 120 14.73 7.60 -11.35
N ILE A 121 15.64 8.58 -11.39
CA ILE A 121 16.89 8.50 -12.14
C ILE A 121 18.07 8.81 -11.22
N TRP A 122 19.01 7.89 -11.15
CA TRP A 122 20.26 8.11 -10.43
C TRP A 122 21.05 9.28 -11.04
N GLN A 123 21.63 10.10 -10.17
CA GLN A 123 22.51 11.18 -10.59
C GLN A 123 23.74 10.60 -11.32
N GLY A 124 23.93 11.03 -12.55
CA GLY A 124 25.10 10.70 -13.36
C GLY A 124 26.02 11.92 -13.62
N LYS A 125 26.96 11.75 -14.53
CA LYS A 125 27.82 12.84 -15.00
C LYS A 125 26.99 13.92 -15.70
N ARG A 126 27.46 15.16 -15.64
CA ARG A 126 26.80 16.32 -16.26
C ARG A 126 27.28 16.63 -17.68
N ASP A 127 27.86 15.65 -18.38
CA ASP A 127 28.18 15.75 -19.81
C ASP A 127 26.91 15.52 -20.68
N ASP A 128 27.06 15.80 -22.00
CA ASP A 128 25.93 15.71 -22.94
C ASP A 128 25.43 14.28 -23.10
N ALA A 129 26.32 13.30 -23.21
CA ALA A 129 25.99 11.91 -23.41
C ALA A 129 25.21 11.34 -22.19
N SER A 130 25.69 11.65 -20.99
CA SER A 130 25.04 11.21 -19.74
C SER A 130 23.69 11.89 -19.55
N SER A 131 23.57 13.18 -19.88
CA SER A 131 22.33 13.93 -19.83
C SER A 131 21.29 13.37 -20.82
N GLN A 132 21.70 13.05 -22.06
CA GLN A 132 20.84 12.43 -23.05
C GLN A 132 20.35 11.06 -22.61
N LYS A 133 21.25 10.24 -22.05
CA LYS A 133 20.91 8.92 -21.50
C LYS A 133 19.92 9.01 -20.35
N ALA A 134 20.00 10.04 -19.49
CA ALA A 134 19.04 10.27 -18.41
C ALA A 134 17.65 10.55 -18.97
N VAL A 135 17.52 11.41 -19.99
CA VAL A 135 16.24 11.72 -20.66
C VAL A 135 15.63 10.47 -21.28
N GLU A 136 16.42 9.64 -21.98
CA GLU A 136 15.96 8.40 -22.59
C GLU A 136 15.50 7.38 -21.53
N SER A 137 16.27 7.24 -20.46
CA SER A 137 15.95 6.31 -19.36
C SER A 137 14.67 6.72 -18.63
N THR A 138 14.50 8.01 -18.36
CA THR A 138 13.27 8.55 -17.78
C THR A 138 12.06 8.28 -18.69
N THR A 139 12.22 8.53 -20.00
CA THR A 139 11.16 8.31 -20.99
C THR A 139 10.74 6.83 -21.01
N ARG A 140 11.71 5.90 -20.99
CA ARG A 140 11.42 4.45 -20.92
C ARG A 140 10.74 4.05 -19.62
N LEU A 141 11.14 4.63 -18.49
CA LEU A 141 10.56 4.33 -17.21
C LEU A 141 9.11 4.82 -17.11
N ILE A 142 8.82 6.02 -17.64
CA ILE A 142 7.44 6.52 -17.76
C ILE A 142 6.61 5.57 -18.63
N GLN A 143 7.14 5.12 -19.78
CA GLN A 143 6.43 4.18 -20.64
C GLN A 143 6.15 2.86 -19.90
N SER A 144 7.11 2.33 -19.14
CA SER A 144 6.89 1.11 -18.37
C SER A 144 5.80 1.26 -17.29
N ILE A 145 5.59 2.46 -16.76
CA ILE A 145 4.47 2.73 -15.85
C ILE A 145 3.12 2.60 -16.59
N TYR A 146 3.03 3.16 -17.79
CA TYR A 146 1.82 3.02 -18.63
C TYR A 146 1.55 1.56 -18.99
N ASP A 147 2.59 0.85 -19.44
CA ASP A 147 2.49 -0.56 -19.83
C ASP A 147 2.04 -1.42 -18.64
N GLU A 148 2.57 -1.16 -17.45
CA GLU A 148 2.22 -1.86 -16.23
C GLU A 148 0.77 -1.59 -15.81
N VAL A 149 0.31 -0.33 -15.83
CA VAL A 149 -1.06 0.03 -15.43
C VAL A 149 -2.09 -0.51 -16.44
N GLU A 150 -1.77 -0.53 -17.73
CA GLU A 150 -2.66 -1.09 -18.77
C GLU A 150 -2.92 -2.59 -18.56
N GLN A 151 -1.93 -3.37 -18.07
CA GLN A 151 -2.14 -4.78 -17.75
C GLN A 151 -3.23 -5.01 -16.69
N TYR A 152 -3.46 -4.01 -15.83
CA TYR A 152 -4.42 -4.08 -14.72
C TYR A 152 -5.53 -3.04 -14.82
N LYS A 153 -5.89 -2.60 -16.04
CA LYS A 153 -6.87 -1.54 -16.31
C LYS A 153 -8.27 -1.79 -15.73
N ASP A 154 -8.61 -3.04 -15.42
CA ASP A 154 -9.87 -3.38 -14.78
C ASP A 154 -9.89 -2.96 -13.29
N PHE A 155 -8.71 -2.78 -12.68
CA PHE A 155 -8.55 -2.49 -11.26
C PHE A 155 -7.91 -1.13 -10.98
N CYS A 156 -7.26 -0.52 -11.98
CA CYS A 156 -6.57 0.76 -11.82
C CYS A 156 -6.54 1.55 -13.12
N GLY A 157 -6.04 2.78 -13.04
CA GLY A 157 -5.82 3.64 -14.19
C GLY A 157 -4.86 4.79 -13.90
N ILE A 158 -4.29 5.37 -14.97
CA ILE A 158 -3.51 6.60 -14.85
C ILE A 158 -4.46 7.79 -14.64
N ALA A 159 -4.16 8.60 -13.64
CA ALA A 159 -4.80 9.87 -13.38
C ALA A 159 -3.87 11.02 -13.76
N LEU A 160 -4.36 11.97 -14.54
CA LEU A 160 -3.63 13.17 -14.92
C LEU A 160 -4.10 14.38 -14.11
N THR A 161 -5.31 14.30 -13.58
CA THR A 161 -6.00 15.38 -12.86
C THR A 161 -6.77 14.83 -11.66
N GLU A 162 -7.21 15.73 -10.78
CA GLU A 162 -8.14 15.41 -9.68
C GLU A 162 -9.44 14.77 -10.21
N LYS A 163 -9.95 15.23 -11.36
CA LYS A 163 -11.17 14.68 -11.97
C LYS A 163 -10.99 13.20 -12.34
N ASP A 164 -9.82 12.83 -12.83
CA ASP A 164 -9.50 11.43 -13.13
C ASP A 164 -9.49 10.59 -11.86
N LEU A 165 -8.91 11.11 -10.76
CA LEU A 165 -8.92 10.43 -9.48
C LEU A 165 -10.33 10.17 -8.98
N VAL A 166 -11.19 11.21 -9.01
CA VAL A 166 -12.61 11.08 -8.60
C VAL A 166 -13.33 10.06 -9.47
N ARG A 167 -13.13 10.11 -10.78
CA ARG A 167 -13.74 9.15 -11.74
C ARG A 167 -13.29 7.72 -11.42
N LEU A 168 -11.99 7.48 -11.32
CA LEU A 168 -11.45 6.14 -11.03
C LEU A 168 -11.94 5.61 -9.69
N LYS A 169 -11.97 6.44 -8.64
CA LYS A 169 -12.54 6.05 -7.35
C LYS A 169 -14.01 5.65 -7.46
N ASN A 170 -14.82 6.40 -8.21
CA ASN A 170 -16.24 6.08 -8.43
C ASN A 170 -16.42 4.79 -9.24
N GLU A 171 -15.47 4.45 -10.11
CA GLU A 171 -15.42 3.18 -10.84
C GLU A 171 -14.89 2.01 -9.96
N GLY A 172 -14.51 2.27 -8.71
CA GLY A 172 -13.92 1.26 -7.82
C GLY A 172 -12.48 0.91 -8.16
N LYS A 173 -11.78 1.75 -8.94
CA LYS A 173 -10.40 1.57 -9.39
C LYS A 173 -9.43 2.41 -8.57
N LYS A 174 -8.18 1.95 -8.51
CA LYS A 174 -7.07 2.72 -7.93
C LYS A 174 -6.49 3.68 -8.96
N ALA A 175 -6.13 4.89 -8.53
CA ALA A 175 -5.53 5.89 -9.40
C ALA A 175 -4.00 5.90 -9.24
N PHE A 176 -3.29 5.94 -10.36
CA PHE A 176 -1.84 6.14 -10.38
C PHE A 176 -1.51 7.46 -11.06
N PHE A 177 -0.76 8.31 -10.36
CA PHE A 177 -0.14 9.49 -10.90
C PHE A 177 1.33 9.22 -11.20
N ILE A 178 1.93 10.02 -12.07
CA ILE A 178 3.35 9.89 -12.43
C ILE A 178 4.12 11.09 -11.91
N GLY A 179 5.18 10.83 -11.16
CA GLY A 179 6.19 11.80 -10.76
C GLY A 179 7.55 11.46 -11.37
N ILE A 180 8.42 12.44 -11.48
CA ILE A 180 9.84 12.23 -11.74
C ILE A 180 10.62 12.61 -10.49
N GLU A 181 11.46 11.70 -10.02
CA GLU A 181 12.39 11.98 -8.95
C GLU A 181 13.80 12.19 -9.53
N ASN A 182 14.39 13.32 -9.14
CA ASN A 182 15.65 13.89 -9.61
C ASN A 182 15.54 14.67 -10.93
N GLY A 183 15.66 15.99 -10.84
CA GLY A 183 15.66 16.91 -11.99
C GLY A 183 16.77 16.67 -13.00
N TYR A 184 17.77 15.82 -12.69
CA TYR A 184 18.73 15.30 -13.65
C TYR A 184 18.08 14.66 -14.87
N ALA A 185 16.89 14.13 -14.71
CA ALA A 185 16.03 13.58 -15.77
C ALA A 185 15.71 14.59 -16.89
N ILE A 186 15.75 15.90 -16.60
CA ILE A 186 15.50 16.96 -17.60
C ILE A 186 16.63 17.04 -18.62
N GLY A 187 17.84 16.59 -18.25
CA GLY A 187 19.03 16.76 -19.06
C GLY A 187 19.42 18.25 -19.21
N LYS A 188 19.89 18.64 -20.38
CA LYS A 188 20.32 20.02 -20.67
C LYS A 188 19.28 20.86 -21.42
N ASP A 189 18.17 20.27 -21.84
CA ASP A 189 17.12 20.98 -22.58
C ASP A 189 15.84 21.10 -21.74
N LEU A 190 15.50 22.30 -21.33
CA LEU A 190 14.28 22.59 -20.57
C LEU A 190 12.98 22.23 -21.32
N LYS A 191 13.03 22.04 -22.64
CA LYS A 191 11.88 21.55 -23.42
C LYS A 191 11.43 20.17 -22.95
N ASN A 192 12.31 19.39 -22.31
CA ASN A 192 11.96 18.09 -21.74
C ASN A 192 10.91 18.20 -20.61
N ILE A 193 10.81 19.33 -19.92
CA ILE A 193 9.74 19.59 -18.95
C ILE A 193 8.37 19.53 -19.64
N LYS A 194 8.25 20.22 -20.79
CA LYS A 194 7.01 20.20 -21.59
C LYS A 194 6.73 18.81 -22.14
N LYS A 195 7.76 18.12 -22.63
CA LYS A 195 7.66 16.71 -23.06
C LYS A 195 7.10 15.81 -21.95
N TYR A 196 7.66 15.87 -20.74
CA TYR A 196 7.21 15.06 -19.62
C TYR A 196 5.79 15.43 -19.19
N LYS A 197 5.43 16.74 -19.21
CA LYS A 197 4.04 17.13 -18.96
C LYS A 197 3.08 16.51 -19.96
N GLN A 198 3.45 16.47 -21.24
CA GLN A 198 2.64 15.81 -22.29
C GLN A 198 2.58 14.28 -22.10
N MET A 199 3.56 13.68 -21.43
CA MET A 199 3.57 12.28 -21.03
C MET A 199 2.85 12.05 -19.69
N GLY A 200 2.09 13.02 -19.16
CA GLY A 200 1.27 12.83 -17.97
C GLY A 200 2.00 13.00 -16.64
N VAL A 201 3.25 13.47 -16.64
CA VAL A 201 3.98 13.74 -15.40
C VAL A 201 3.37 14.92 -14.65
N ASN A 202 3.14 14.75 -13.36
CA ASN A 202 2.52 15.75 -12.50
C ASN A 202 3.52 16.57 -11.67
N TYR A 203 4.63 15.97 -11.27
CA TYR A 203 5.71 16.69 -10.60
C TYR A 203 7.11 16.23 -11.06
N ILE A 204 8.10 17.06 -10.83
CA ILE A 204 9.53 16.76 -10.96
C ILE A 204 10.21 17.31 -9.72
N THR A 205 10.91 16.48 -8.93
CA THR A 205 11.75 16.98 -7.84
C THR A 205 13.02 17.62 -8.40
N LEU A 206 13.48 18.72 -7.81
CA LEU A 206 14.61 19.49 -8.36
C LEU A 206 15.93 18.70 -8.32
N CYS A 207 16.15 17.93 -7.27
CA CYS A 207 17.36 17.14 -7.06
C CYS A 207 17.06 15.88 -6.23
N HIS A 208 18.03 14.99 -6.16
CA HIS A 208 18.14 13.93 -5.18
C HIS A 208 19.34 14.20 -4.26
N SER A 209 19.54 13.37 -3.25
CA SER A 209 20.50 13.56 -2.14
C SER A 209 22.01 13.58 -2.52
N TYR A 210 22.37 13.82 -3.80
CA TYR A 210 23.76 13.89 -4.25
C TYR A 210 24.02 15.17 -5.04
#